data_d7797d1a272aaac6060e735fd3b58d6a
#
_entry.id   d7797d1a272aaac6060e735fd3b58d6a
#
_cell.length_a   1.000
_cell.length_b   1.000
_cell.length_c   1.000
_cell.angle_alpha   90.00
_cell.angle_beta   90.00
_cell.angle_gamma   90.00
#
_symmetry.space_group_name_H-M   'P 1'
#
loop_
_entity.id
_entity.type
_entity.pdbx_description
1 polymer ?
#
loop_
_entity_poly.entity_id
_entity_poly.type
_entity_poly.pdbx_seq_one_letter_code
_entity_poly.pdbx_strand_id
1 'polypeptide(L)'
;MERRDLRVPPAPGYRDGMLRVTAIEVLEDRTASSRCDEGFLRLKRYRAQNRRADGSRSPVYPIDVIDRPTLDAVAVCLYARSGGRVEVLTRRGLRPAAYFRRGQATVLPEPEYLLVEELVAGVLEPGERGLSALQRRGAEEVREEAGLEVEPGRLELLGGPFFMLPGIASEKIHLLAAEVDGPPARGPYDAPHAGDGSPLEEGAVLAWRELREAIRACERGEIEDAKTEIAFRRLAGRLAAG
;
A
#
# COMPACT_ATOMS: atom_id res chain seq x y z
N MET A 1 -17.22 -10.80 31.65
CA MET A 1 -17.11 -9.63 30.73
C MET A 1 -17.23 -10.19 29.32
N GLU A 2 -18.43 -10.15 28.75
CA GLU A 2 -18.77 -10.74 27.45
C GLU A 2 -17.98 -10.10 26.34
N ARG A 3 -17.31 -10.92 25.53
CA ARG A 3 -16.70 -10.49 24.27
C ARG A 3 -17.84 -10.04 23.34
N ARG A 4 -17.98 -8.76 23.11
CA ARG A 4 -18.81 -8.27 22.00
C ARG A 4 -18.18 -8.74 20.71
N ASP A 5 -18.90 -9.62 20.02
CA ASP A 5 -18.62 -10.10 18.67
C ASP A 5 -18.74 -8.87 17.72
N LEU A 6 -17.63 -8.18 17.50
CA LEU A 6 -17.55 -7.08 16.55
C LEU A 6 -17.48 -7.68 15.15
N ARG A 7 -18.57 -8.30 14.70
CA ARG A 7 -18.73 -8.64 13.28
C ARG A 7 -18.80 -7.34 12.50
N VAL A 8 -17.73 -7.06 11.77
CA VAL A 8 -17.76 -6.03 10.72
C VAL A 8 -18.84 -6.46 9.72
N PRO A 9 -19.88 -5.63 9.50
CA PRO A 9 -20.90 -5.97 8.53
C PRO A 9 -20.23 -6.13 7.15
N PRO A 10 -20.68 -7.08 6.31
CA PRO A 10 -20.15 -7.23 4.97
C PRO A 10 -20.34 -5.90 4.23
N ALA A 11 -19.29 -5.42 3.58
CA ALA A 11 -19.35 -4.22 2.76
C ALA A 11 -20.50 -4.38 1.74
N PRO A 12 -21.40 -3.41 1.59
CA PRO A 12 -22.49 -3.50 0.63
C PRO A 12 -21.91 -3.57 -0.79
N GLY A 13 -22.29 -4.58 -1.58
CA GLY A 13 -21.96 -4.64 -3.00
C GLY A 13 -21.41 -5.94 -3.54
N TYR A 14 -21.29 -7.00 -2.75
CA TYR A 14 -20.88 -8.31 -3.28
C TYR A 14 -21.98 -8.90 -4.19
N ARG A 15 -21.62 -9.18 -5.46
CA ARG A 15 -22.47 -9.95 -6.39
C ARG A 15 -22.20 -11.44 -6.20
N ASP A 16 -23.25 -12.27 -6.34
CA ASP A 16 -23.11 -13.72 -6.37
C ASP A 16 -22.16 -14.15 -7.50
N GLY A 17 -21.17 -14.99 -7.17
CA GLY A 17 -20.17 -15.51 -8.12
C GLY A 17 -18.74 -15.00 -7.92
N MET A 18 -18.50 -14.09 -6.97
CA MET A 18 -17.16 -13.59 -6.63
C MET A 18 -16.35 -14.57 -5.79
N LEU A 19 -15.07 -14.76 -6.13
CA LEU A 19 -14.11 -15.39 -5.23
C LEU A 19 -13.93 -14.51 -3.99
N ARG A 20 -14.44 -15.00 -2.86
CA ARG A 20 -14.35 -14.30 -1.57
C ARG A 20 -13.35 -15.00 -0.67
N VAL A 21 -12.18 -14.39 -0.47
CA VAL A 21 -11.25 -14.83 0.57
C VAL A 21 -11.84 -14.51 1.94
N THR A 22 -11.85 -15.50 2.84
CA THR A 22 -12.40 -15.37 4.21
C THR A 22 -11.34 -15.53 5.29
N ALA A 23 -10.20 -16.13 4.97
CA ALA A 23 -9.07 -16.31 5.89
C ALA A 23 -7.79 -16.63 5.11
N ILE A 24 -6.64 -16.42 5.76
CA ILE A 24 -5.35 -16.96 5.33
C ILE A 24 -5.02 -18.15 6.24
N GLU A 25 -4.80 -19.32 5.65
CA GLU A 25 -4.42 -20.54 6.35
C GLU A 25 -2.90 -20.73 6.28
N VAL A 26 -2.24 -20.84 7.44
CA VAL A 26 -0.81 -21.17 7.51
C VAL A 26 -0.67 -22.69 7.43
N LEU A 27 -0.12 -23.19 6.33
CA LEU A 27 0.11 -24.61 6.14
C LEU A 27 1.39 -25.09 6.84
N GLU A 28 2.39 -24.23 6.95
CA GLU A 28 3.69 -24.52 7.59
C GLU A 28 4.27 -23.24 8.17
N ASP A 29 4.63 -23.26 9.44
CA ASP A 29 5.43 -22.19 10.06
C ASP A 29 6.93 -22.54 9.97
N ARG A 30 7.65 -21.85 9.09
CA ARG A 30 9.09 -22.04 8.84
C ARG A 30 9.98 -21.06 9.60
N THR A 31 9.42 -20.23 10.50
CA THR A 31 10.16 -19.16 11.18
C THR A 31 11.42 -19.68 11.87
N ALA A 32 11.32 -20.79 12.60
CA ALA A 32 12.45 -21.33 13.36
C ALA A 32 13.55 -21.97 12.49
N SER A 33 13.22 -22.37 11.25
CA SER A 33 14.15 -23.01 10.31
C SER A 33 14.63 -22.07 9.20
N SER A 34 14.04 -20.88 9.07
CA SER A 34 14.35 -19.92 8.01
C SER A 34 15.68 -19.21 8.23
N ARG A 35 16.38 -18.93 7.14
CA ARG A 35 17.60 -18.14 7.12
C ARG A 35 17.27 -16.66 6.84
N CYS A 36 18.15 -15.76 7.26
CA CYS A 36 17.99 -14.32 7.07
C CYS A 36 18.02 -13.87 5.59
N ASP A 37 18.46 -14.72 4.68
CA ASP A 37 18.58 -14.47 3.23
C ASP A 37 17.67 -15.36 2.39
N GLU A 38 16.72 -16.06 3.03
CA GLU A 38 15.72 -16.90 2.36
C GLU A 38 14.45 -16.10 2.05
N GLY A 39 13.91 -16.28 0.85
CA GLY A 39 12.67 -15.65 0.41
C GLY A 39 12.85 -14.24 -0.16
N PHE A 40 11.74 -13.50 -0.22
CA PHE A 40 11.68 -12.16 -0.81
C PHE A 40 12.41 -11.10 0.02
N LEU A 41 12.29 -11.17 1.34
CA LEU A 41 12.96 -10.27 2.26
C LEU A 41 14.27 -10.86 2.76
N ARG A 42 15.26 -9.99 3.01
CA ARG A 42 16.53 -10.30 3.61
C ARG A 42 16.71 -9.50 4.88
N LEU A 43 17.22 -10.12 5.93
CA LEU A 43 17.59 -9.43 7.15
C LEU A 43 19.12 -9.26 7.20
N LYS A 44 19.59 -8.03 7.04
CA LYS A 44 21.00 -7.66 7.17
C LYS A 44 21.29 -7.22 8.60
N ARG A 45 22.38 -7.75 9.20
CA ARG A 45 22.80 -7.42 10.56
C ARG A 45 24.22 -6.87 10.55
N TYR A 46 24.40 -5.73 11.15
CA TYR A 46 25.70 -5.05 11.23
C TYR A 46 26.06 -4.72 12.67
N ARG A 47 27.37 -4.56 12.91
CA ARG A 47 27.91 -3.85 14.07
C ARG A 47 28.56 -2.58 13.55
N ALA A 48 28.15 -1.44 14.06
CA ALA A 48 28.58 -0.13 13.59
C ALA A 48 28.99 0.79 14.72
N GLN A 49 29.65 1.87 14.39
CA GLN A 49 29.95 2.99 15.27
C GLN A 49 29.88 4.29 14.49
N ASN A 50 29.46 5.36 15.15
CA ASN A 50 29.45 6.69 14.53
C ASN A 50 30.87 7.27 14.49
N ARG A 51 31.20 7.92 13.38
CA ARG A 51 32.39 8.76 13.25
C ARG A 51 31.95 10.22 13.46
N ARG A 52 32.57 10.95 14.39
CA ARG A 52 32.24 12.32 14.74
C ARG A 52 33.13 13.32 14.00
N ALA A 53 32.72 14.58 13.91
CA ALA A 53 33.48 15.64 13.22
C ALA A 53 34.83 15.94 13.86
N ASP A 54 34.97 15.74 15.18
CA ASP A 54 36.23 15.89 15.94
C ASP A 54 37.17 14.68 15.80
N GLY A 55 36.82 13.70 14.94
CA GLY A 55 37.57 12.47 14.72
C GLY A 55 37.28 11.35 15.74
N SER A 56 36.57 11.63 16.81
CA SER A 56 36.18 10.62 17.80
C SER A 56 35.14 9.64 17.27
N ARG A 57 34.92 8.55 18.00
CA ARG A 57 33.94 7.50 17.63
C ARG A 57 33.00 7.20 18.79
N SER A 58 31.79 6.77 18.44
CA SER A 58 30.83 6.28 19.42
C SER A 58 31.20 4.87 19.91
N PRO A 59 30.56 4.37 20.99
CA PRO A 59 30.52 2.94 21.25
C PRO A 59 29.95 2.17 20.06
N VAL A 60 30.31 0.90 19.93
CA VAL A 60 29.76 0.00 18.88
C VAL A 60 28.34 -0.37 19.25
N TYR A 61 27.44 -0.37 18.25
CA TYR A 61 26.05 -0.76 18.38
C TYR A 61 25.60 -1.70 17.26
N PRO A 62 24.59 -2.59 17.50
CA PRO A 62 24.01 -3.43 16.47
C PRO A 62 23.02 -2.65 15.60
N ILE A 63 22.88 -3.07 14.34
CA ILE A 63 21.90 -2.55 13.39
C ILE A 63 21.27 -3.74 12.66
N ASP A 64 19.96 -3.80 12.63
CA ASP A 64 19.18 -4.71 11.78
C ASP A 64 18.47 -3.89 10.70
N VAL A 65 18.55 -4.37 9.44
CA VAL A 65 17.94 -3.74 8.27
C VAL A 65 17.17 -4.78 7.46
N ILE A 66 15.91 -4.54 7.22
CA ILE A 66 15.12 -5.30 6.24
C ILE A 66 15.48 -4.80 4.84
N ASP A 67 15.82 -5.73 3.97
CA ASP A 67 16.24 -5.49 2.59
C ASP A 67 15.49 -6.38 1.61
N ARG A 68 15.45 -6.00 0.34
CA ARG A 68 14.87 -6.76 -0.77
C ARG A 68 15.61 -6.43 -2.07
N PRO A 69 15.40 -7.20 -3.19
CA PRO A 69 16.15 -6.99 -4.44
C PRO A 69 16.03 -5.58 -5.02
N THR A 70 14.87 -4.93 -4.82
CA THR A 70 14.63 -3.54 -5.23
C THR A 70 14.08 -2.75 -4.05
N LEU A 71 14.62 -1.55 -3.83
CA LEU A 71 14.33 -0.77 -2.62
C LEU A 71 13.08 0.07 -2.74
N ASP A 72 12.79 0.60 -3.94
CA ASP A 72 11.77 1.61 -4.11
C ASP A 72 10.47 1.02 -4.68
N ALA A 73 9.37 1.68 -4.35
CA ALA A 73 8.05 1.35 -4.85
C ALA A 73 7.35 2.61 -5.38
N VAL A 74 6.39 2.41 -6.27
CA VAL A 74 5.49 3.44 -6.77
C VAL A 74 4.09 3.18 -6.25
N ALA A 75 3.36 4.25 -5.89
CA ALA A 75 1.93 4.18 -5.64
C ALA A 75 1.22 5.25 -6.46
N VAL A 76 0.05 4.92 -7.00
CA VAL A 76 -0.66 5.75 -7.97
C VAL A 76 -1.99 6.20 -7.42
N CYS A 77 -2.16 7.51 -7.27
CA CYS A 77 -3.41 8.15 -6.89
C CYS A 77 -4.18 8.54 -8.16
N LEU A 78 -5.03 7.66 -8.66
CA LEU A 78 -5.96 7.99 -9.73
C LEU A 78 -7.10 8.81 -9.17
N TYR A 79 -7.47 9.87 -9.87
CA TYR A 79 -8.59 10.70 -9.50
C TYR A 79 -9.44 11.11 -10.70
N ALA A 80 -10.70 11.39 -10.45
CA ALA A 80 -11.65 11.89 -11.44
C ALA A 80 -12.42 13.08 -10.90
N ARG A 81 -12.81 13.99 -11.79
CA ARG A 81 -13.69 15.13 -11.45
C ARG A 81 -15.09 14.87 -12.00
N SER A 82 -16.07 14.90 -11.12
CA SER A 82 -17.47 14.69 -11.49
C SER A 82 -18.37 15.57 -10.64
N GLY A 83 -19.20 16.40 -11.28
CA GLY A 83 -20.21 17.22 -10.59
C GLY A 83 -19.63 18.16 -9.52
N GLY A 84 -18.44 18.72 -9.72
CA GLY A 84 -17.76 19.60 -8.76
C GLY A 84 -17.10 18.87 -7.59
N ARG A 85 -17.04 17.54 -7.62
CA ARG A 85 -16.34 16.69 -6.65
C ARG A 85 -15.13 16.06 -7.27
N VAL A 86 -14.16 15.75 -6.43
CA VAL A 86 -13.00 14.93 -6.79
C VAL A 86 -13.17 13.57 -6.14
N GLU A 87 -13.11 12.53 -6.94
CA GLU A 87 -13.15 11.15 -6.49
C GLU A 87 -11.79 10.51 -6.70
N VAL A 88 -11.36 9.65 -5.78
CA VAL A 88 -10.08 8.92 -5.81
C VAL A 88 -10.35 7.44 -5.83
N LEU A 89 -9.54 6.68 -6.57
CA LEU A 89 -9.62 5.24 -6.61
C LEU A 89 -8.85 4.65 -5.43
N THR A 90 -9.49 3.73 -4.71
CA THR A 90 -8.86 2.86 -3.71
C THR A 90 -9.03 1.40 -4.09
N ARG A 91 -8.16 0.57 -3.56
CA ARG A 91 -8.17 -0.88 -3.68
C ARG A 91 -8.12 -1.51 -2.29
N ARG A 92 -8.97 -2.47 -2.01
CA ARG A 92 -8.90 -3.31 -0.82
C ARG A 92 -8.34 -4.66 -1.23
N GLY A 93 -7.16 -5.00 -0.74
CA GLY A 93 -6.46 -6.24 -1.07
C GLY A 93 -5.91 -6.95 0.16
N LEU A 94 -5.50 -8.22 -0.02
CA LEU A 94 -4.87 -9.01 1.03
C LEU A 94 -3.53 -8.41 1.44
N ARG A 95 -3.33 -8.25 2.76
CA ARG A 95 -2.03 -7.87 3.34
C ARG A 95 -1.69 -8.83 4.48
N PRO A 96 -1.01 -9.95 4.20
CA PRO A 96 -0.73 -10.98 5.21
C PRO A 96 -0.05 -10.43 6.46
N ALA A 97 0.86 -9.48 6.34
CA ALA A 97 1.52 -8.86 7.48
C ALA A 97 0.52 -8.19 8.44
N ALA A 98 -0.49 -7.49 7.91
CA ALA A 98 -1.57 -6.92 8.71
C ALA A 98 -2.48 -8.02 9.28
N TYR A 99 -2.82 -9.02 8.47
CA TYR A 99 -3.65 -10.15 8.90
C TYR A 99 -3.06 -10.91 10.10
N PHE A 100 -1.74 -11.11 10.14
CA PHE A 100 -1.06 -11.80 11.24
C PHE A 100 -0.87 -10.95 12.52
N ARG A 101 -1.38 -9.70 12.56
CA ARG A 101 -1.51 -8.96 13.82
C ARG A 101 -2.57 -9.56 14.75
N ARG A 102 -3.54 -10.27 14.19
CA ARG A 102 -4.56 -10.96 14.99
C ARG A 102 -3.93 -11.92 16.00
N GLY A 103 -4.42 -11.89 17.22
CA GLY A 103 -3.90 -12.72 18.30
C GLY A 103 -2.58 -12.24 18.92
N GLN A 104 -2.00 -11.15 18.42
CA GLN A 104 -0.85 -10.49 19.06
C GLN A 104 -1.30 -9.52 20.15
N ALA A 105 -0.40 -9.23 21.10
CA ALA A 105 -0.62 -8.21 22.11
C ALA A 105 -0.44 -6.83 21.48
N THR A 106 -1.55 -6.14 21.21
CA THR A 106 -1.56 -4.80 20.65
C THR A 106 -1.80 -3.75 21.73
N VAL A 107 -1.35 -2.51 21.49
CA VAL A 107 -1.47 -1.40 22.45
C VAL A 107 -2.93 -1.01 22.69
N LEU A 108 -3.73 -1.03 21.63
CA LEU A 108 -5.17 -0.77 21.61
C LEU A 108 -5.89 -1.92 20.94
N PRO A 109 -7.19 -2.13 21.25
CA PRO A 109 -8.02 -3.07 20.50
C PRO A 109 -8.04 -2.71 19.01
N GLU A 110 -7.84 -3.69 18.15
CA GLU A 110 -7.79 -3.53 16.69
C GLU A 110 -8.83 -4.43 16.02
N PRO A 111 -9.32 -4.06 14.82
CA PRO A 111 -10.10 -4.95 13.99
C PRO A 111 -9.23 -6.08 13.43
N GLU A 112 -9.84 -7.09 12.84
CA GLU A 112 -9.12 -8.08 12.04
C GLU A 112 -8.87 -7.52 10.64
N TYR A 113 -7.60 -7.50 10.23
CA TYR A 113 -7.16 -6.96 8.93
C TYR A 113 -7.06 -8.10 7.89
N LEU A 114 -8.17 -8.54 7.33
CA LEU A 114 -8.10 -9.47 6.19
C LEU A 114 -7.74 -8.71 4.90
N LEU A 115 -8.45 -7.63 4.64
CA LEU A 115 -8.23 -6.74 3.51
C LEU A 115 -7.86 -5.35 4.03
N VAL A 116 -6.81 -4.76 3.48
CA VAL A 116 -6.40 -3.38 3.76
C VAL A 116 -6.77 -2.50 2.57
N GLU A 117 -7.31 -1.33 2.84
CA GLU A 117 -7.64 -0.34 1.82
C GLU A 117 -6.47 0.59 1.58
N GLU A 118 -6.05 0.68 0.31
CA GLU A 118 -4.86 1.41 -0.11
C GLU A 118 -4.96 1.89 -1.57
N LEU A 119 -3.96 2.60 -2.04
CA LEU A 119 -3.77 2.91 -3.46
C LEU A 119 -3.24 1.69 -4.22
N VAL A 120 -3.44 1.68 -5.54
CA VAL A 120 -2.69 0.84 -6.47
C VAL A 120 -1.19 1.09 -6.28
N ALA A 121 -0.39 0.04 -6.13
CA ALA A 121 1.02 0.20 -5.83
C ALA A 121 1.83 -1.04 -6.19
N GLY A 122 3.05 -0.83 -6.72
CA GLY A 122 3.98 -1.90 -7.02
C GLY A 122 5.43 -1.55 -6.76
N VAL A 123 6.24 -2.58 -6.75
CA VAL A 123 7.69 -2.50 -6.54
C VAL A 123 8.39 -2.29 -7.87
N LEU A 124 9.39 -1.39 -7.92
CA LEU A 124 10.23 -1.23 -9.09
C LEU A 124 11.04 -2.50 -9.36
N GLU A 125 11.25 -2.81 -10.63
CA GLU A 125 12.08 -3.93 -11.04
C GLU A 125 13.58 -3.60 -11.00
N PRO A 126 14.47 -4.61 -10.88
CA PRO A 126 15.90 -4.39 -10.95
C PRO A 126 16.32 -3.69 -12.25
N GLY A 127 16.98 -2.54 -12.12
CA GLY A 127 17.44 -1.76 -13.28
C GLY A 127 16.50 -0.65 -13.71
N GLU A 128 15.27 -0.60 -13.26
CA GLU A 128 14.35 0.52 -13.50
C GLU A 128 14.86 1.78 -12.77
N ARG A 129 15.00 2.88 -13.52
CA ARG A 129 15.55 4.13 -13.00
C ARG A 129 14.90 5.35 -13.66
N GLY A 130 14.79 6.42 -12.87
CA GLY A 130 14.30 7.72 -13.32
C GLY A 130 12.79 7.82 -13.45
N LEU A 131 12.31 9.02 -13.80
CA LEU A 131 10.88 9.32 -13.84
C LEU A 131 10.12 8.43 -14.83
N SER A 132 10.69 8.19 -16.01
CA SER A 132 10.01 7.36 -17.02
C SER A 132 9.82 5.90 -16.58
N ALA A 133 10.72 5.35 -15.76
CA ALA A 133 10.54 4.02 -15.18
C ALA A 133 9.43 4.03 -14.14
N LEU A 134 9.38 5.02 -13.25
CA LEU A 134 8.27 5.20 -12.30
C LEU A 134 6.92 5.29 -13.01
N GLN A 135 6.85 6.08 -14.10
CA GLN A 135 5.62 6.25 -14.88
C GLN A 135 5.18 4.95 -15.56
N ARG A 136 6.11 4.21 -16.19
CA ARG A 136 5.78 2.91 -16.80
C ARG A 136 5.31 1.90 -15.76
N ARG A 137 6.07 1.74 -14.65
CA ARG A 137 5.67 0.81 -13.58
C ARG A 137 4.30 1.22 -13.00
N GLY A 138 4.07 2.50 -12.72
CA GLY A 138 2.78 2.97 -12.23
C GLY A 138 1.63 2.69 -13.20
N ALA A 139 1.84 2.81 -14.52
CA ALA A 139 0.81 2.48 -15.51
C ALA A 139 0.56 0.97 -15.60
N GLU A 140 1.60 0.14 -15.48
CA GLU A 140 1.47 -1.31 -15.42
C GLU A 140 0.65 -1.75 -14.21
N GLU A 141 0.97 -1.24 -13.01
CA GLU A 141 0.23 -1.55 -11.79
C GLU A 141 -1.24 -1.11 -11.87
N VAL A 142 -1.51 0.06 -12.45
CA VAL A 142 -2.88 0.53 -12.69
C VAL A 142 -3.63 -0.44 -13.61
N ARG A 143 -3.01 -0.91 -14.66
CA ARG A 143 -3.60 -1.89 -15.58
C ARG A 143 -3.83 -3.25 -14.88
N GLU A 144 -2.86 -3.72 -14.10
CA GLU A 144 -2.90 -5.03 -13.44
C GLU A 144 -3.86 -5.05 -12.25
N GLU A 145 -3.80 -4.06 -11.37
CA GLU A 145 -4.59 -4.03 -10.14
C GLU A 145 -5.96 -3.36 -10.30
N ALA A 146 -6.12 -2.42 -11.24
CA ALA A 146 -7.37 -1.68 -11.43
C ALA A 146 -8.05 -1.92 -12.80
N GLY A 147 -7.37 -2.54 -13.76
CA GLY A 147 -7.89 -2.76 -15.11
C GLY A 147 -8.13 -1.47 -15.90
N LEU A 148 -7.46 -0.40 -15.52
CA LEU A 148 -7.55 0.89 -16.18
C LEU A 148 -6.30 1.15 -17.00
N GLU A 149 -6.47 1.71 -18.20
CA GLU A 149 -5.36 2.11 -19.06
C GLU A 149 -5.03 3.59 -18.82
N VAL A 150 -3.78 3.86 -18.46
CA VAL A 150 -3.27 5.23 -18.30
C VAL A 150 -1.94 5.34 -19.03
N GLU A 151 -1.86 6.32 -19.95
CA GLU A 151 -0.61 6.63 -20.63
C GLU A 151 0.47 7.01 -19.60
N PRO A 152 1.67 6.36 -19.60
CA PRO A 152 2.70 6.63 -18.60
C PRO A 152 3.04 8.12 -18.43
N GLY A 153 3.06 8.88 -19.53
CA GLY A 153 3.36 10.32 -19.52
C GLY A 153 2.31 11.19 -18.81
N ARG A 154 1.11 10.66 -18.56
CA ARG A 154 0.08 11.36 -17.77
C ARG A 154 0.23 11.19 -16.25
N LEU A 155 1.05 10.24 -15.82
CA LEU A 155 1.35 10.01 -14.42
C LEU A 155 2.36 11.05 -13.92
N GLU A 156 1.93 12.00 -13.13
CA GLU A 156 2.76 13.08 -12.60
C GLU A 156 3.21 12.81 -11.17
N LEU A 157 4.44 13.19 -10.81
CA LEU A 157 4.90 13.11 -9.43
C LEU A 157 3.99 13.91 -8.48
N LEU A 158 3.52 13.25 -7.44
CA LEU A 158 2.72 13.85 -6.36
C LEU A 158 3.61 14.20 -5.16
N GLY A 159 4.56 15.11 -5.36
CA GLY A 159 5.54 15.52 -4.37
C GLY A 159 6.80 14.64 -4.32
N GLY A 160 7.67 14.89 -3.34
CA GLY A 160 8.90 14.11 -3.15
C GLY A 160 8.65 12.72 -2.56
N PRO A 161 9.56 11.73 -2.80
CA PRO A 161 9.45 10.42 -2.19
C PRO A 161 9.66 10.48 -0.68
N PHE A 162 9.18 9.46 0.03
CA PHE A 162 9.31 9.37 1.48
C PHE A 162 9.59 7.93 1.93
N PHE A 163 10.14 7.80 3.13
CA PHE A 163 10.33 6.51 3.78
C PHE A 163 9.07 6.11 4.55
N MET A 164 8.69 4.83 4.46
CA MET A 164 7.62 4.27 5.30
C MET A 164 8.13 3.88 6.69
N LEU A 165 9.27 3.19 6.76
CA LEU A 165 9.82 2.60 7.98
C LEU A 165 11.33 2.88 8.10
N PRO A 166 11.77 4.16 8.19
CA PRO A 166 13.20 4.52 8.11
C PRO A 166 14.05 3.92 9.23
N GLY A 167 13.43 3.45 10.31
CA GLY A 167 14.15 2.78 11.41
C GLY A 167 14.58 1.35 11.11
N ILE A 168 13.97 0.67 10.13
CA ILE A 168 14.23 -0.74 9.85
C ILE A 168 14.33 -1.08 8.36
N ALA A 169 13.82 -0.23 7.47
CA ALA A 169 13.85 -0.44 6.02
C ALA A 169 14.26 0.84 5.30
N SER A 170 15.00 0.69 4.20
CA SER A 170 15.46 1.80 3.36
C SER A 170 14.54 2.08 2.17
N GLU A 171 13.40 1.42 2.10
CA GLU A 171 12.39 1.62 1.05
C GLU A 171 11.87 3.05 1.01
N LYS A 172 11.79 3.60 -0.21
CA LYS A 172 11.06 4.84 -0.48
C LYS A 172 9.84 4.57 -1.34
N ILE A 173 8.78 5.30 -1.05
CA ILE A 173 7.58 5.33 -1.89
C ILE A 173 7.61 6.59 -2.74
N HIS A 174 7.44 6.41 -4.05
CA HIS A 174 7.22 7.48 -5.02
C HIS A 174 5.72 7.56 -5.32
N LEU A 175 5.11 8.72 -5.09
CA LEU A 175 3.70 8.92 -5.41
C LEU A 175 3.56 9.52 -6.79
N LEU A 176 2.69 8.93 -7.60
CA LEU A 176 2.21 9.46 -8.86
C LEU A 176 0.72 9.77 -8.76
N ALA A 177 0.24 10.70 -9.57
CA ALA A 177 -1.18 10.98 -9.72
C ALA A 177 -1.53 11.21 -11.19
N ALA A 178 -2.72 10.80 -11.59
CA ALA A 178 -3.30 11.14 -12.88
C ALA A 178 -4.81 11.36 -12.75
N GLU A 179 -5.31 12.34 -13.49
CA GLU A 179 -6.75 12.49 -13.72
C GLU A 179 -7.18 11.51 -14.81
N VAL A 180 -8.24 10.76 -14.54
CA VAL A 180 -8.85 9.83 -15.48
C VAL A 180 -10.29 10.24 -15.77
N ASP A 181 -10.83 9.76 -16.88
CA ASP A 181 -12.23 9.93 -17.19
C ASP A 181 -13.05 9.21 -16.10
N GLY A 182 -14.11 9.87 -15.66
CA GLY A 182 -14.86 9.59 -14.43
C GLY A 182 -15.11 8.12 -14.10
N PRO A 183 -15.52 7.82 -12.87
CA PRO A 183 -15.68 6.45 -12.41
C PRO A 183 -16.68 5.71 -13.29
N PRO A 184 -16.34 4.49 -13.77
CA PRO A 184 -17.23 3.69 -14.61
C PRO A 184 -18.47 3.21 -13.86
N ALA A 185 -18.44 3.20 -12.53
CA ALA A 185 -19.57 2.86 -11.65
C ALA A 185 -19.42 3.51 -10.28
N ARG A 186 -20.52 3.84 -9.63
CA ARG A 186 -20.53 4.20 -8.21
C ARG A 186 -20.65 2.93 -7.37
N GLY A 187 -19.76 2.79 -6.41
CA GLY A 187 -19.73 1.68 -5.44
C GLY A 187 -18.56 0.73 -5.64
N PRO A 188 -18.39 -0.20 -4.71
CA PRO A 188 -17.36 -1.22 -4.83
C PRO A 188 -17.60 -2.12 -6.04
N TYR A 189 -16.53 -2.46 -6.75
CA TYR A 189 -16.56 -3.41 -7.87
C TYR A 189 -15.29 -4.27 -7.83
N ASP A 190 -15.37 -5.46 -8.43
CA ASP A 190 -14.22 -6.35 -8.48
C ASP A 190 -13.10 -5.75 -9.28
N ALA A 191 -11.87 -5.95 -8.82
CA ALA A 191 -10.72 -5.80 -9.68
C ALA A 191 -10.88 -6.75 -10.87
N PRO A 192 -10.80 -6.25 -12.11
CA PRO A 192 -11.16 -7.05 -13.30
C PRO A 192 -10.24 -8.23 -13.54
N HIS A 193 -9.10 -8.29 -12.88
CA HIS A 193 -8.11 -9.36 -12.97
C HIS A 193 -7.49 -9.64 -11.61
N ALA A 194 -6.96 -10.85 -11.44
CA ALA A 194 -6.19 -11.23 -10.26
C ALA A 194 -4.77 -10.61 -10.29
N GLY A 195 -4.65 -9.31 -10.59
CA GLY A 195 -3.37 -8.62 -10.67
C GLY A 195 -2.36 -9.33 -11.59
N ASP A 196 -1.18 -9.63 -11.06
CA ASP A 196 -0.13 -10.44 -11.71
C ASP A 196 -0.40 -11.95 -11.68
N GLY A 197 -1.57 -12.37 -11.22
CA GLY A 197 -1.96 -13.77 -11.02
C GLY A 197 -1.52 -14.35 -9.67
N SER A 198 -0.98 -13.53 -8.78
CA SER A 198 -0.64 -13.94 -7.42
C SER A 198 -1.90 -14.20 -6.59
N PRO A 199 -1.95 -15.28 -5.77
CA PRO A 199 -3.02 -15.46 -4.79
C PRO A 199 -3.19 -14.29 -3.81
N LEU A 200 -2.20 -13.43 -3.65
CA LEU A 200 -2.30 -12.21 -2.84
C LEU A 200 -3.23 -11.15 -3.44
N GLU A 201 -3.55 -11.27 -4.73
CA GLU A 201 -4.46 -10.39 -5.44
C GLU A 201 -5.92 -10.87 -5.43
N GLU A 202 -6.15 -12.11 -4.97
CA GLU A 202 -7.49 -12.70 -4.95
C GLU A 202 -8.47 -11.92 -4.07
N GLY A 203 -9.67 -11.71 -4.59
CA GLY A 203 -10.75 -11.05 -3.87
C GLY A 203 -10.53 -9.55 -3.64
N ALA A 204 -9.63 -8.94 -4.39
CA ALA A 204 -9.42 -7.50 -4.33
C ALA A 204 -10.65 -6.72 -4.83
N VAL A 205 -10.97 -5.63 -4.17
CA VAL A 205 -12.14 -4.79 -4.45
C VAL A 205 -11.69 -3.35 -4.67
N LEU A 206 -12.16 -2.76 -5.75
CA LEU A 206 -11.94 -1.36 -6.09
C LEU A 206 -13.11 -0.50 -5.63
N ALA A 207 -12.84 0.71 -5.22
CA ALA A 207 -13.88 1.69 -4.91
C ALA A 207 -13.44 3.11 -5.25
N TRP A 208 -14.37 3.90 -5.79
CA TRP A 208 -14.20 5.33 -5.91
C TRP A 208 -14.78 6.02 -4.67
N ARG A 209 -13.99 6.89 -4.05
CA ARG A 209 -14.36 7.66 -2.87
C ARG A 209 -14.23 9.15 -3.13
N GLU A 210 -15.14 9.94 -2.63
CA GLU A 210 -14.95 11.40 -2.62
C GLU A 210 -13.70 11.73 -1.79
N LEU A 211 -12.79 12.56 -2.33
CA LEU A 211 -11.47 12.81 -1.77
C LEU A 211 -11.51 13.32 -0.32
N ARG A 212 -12.41 14.24 0.00
CA ARG A 212 -12.54 14.77 1.37
C ARG A 212 -13.03 13.69 2.34
N GLU A 213 -13.95 12.82 1.88
CA GLU A 213 -14.41 11.70 2.70
C GLU A 213 -13.32 10.64 2.87
N ALA A 214 -12.53 10.38 1.84
CA ALA A 214 -11.37 9.49 1.93
C ALA A 214 -10.33 10.00 2.96
N ILE A 215 -10.06 11.31 2.99
CA ILE A 215 -9.19 11.90 4.03
C ILE A 215 -9.79 11.72 5.41
N ARG A 216 -11.10 11.97 5.58
CA ARG A 216 -11.78 11.74 6.87
C ARG A 216 -11.75 10.27 7.28
N ALA A 217 -11.86 9.35 6.33
CA ALA A 217 -11.73 7.91 6.58
C ALA A 217 -10.34 7.54 7.13
N CYS A 218 -9.27 8.17 6.59
CA CYS A 218 -7.93 8.03 7.18
C CYS A 218 -7.88 8.57 8.62
N GLU A 219 -8.45 9.75 8.87
CA GLU A 219 -8.49 10.37 10.21
C GLU A 219 -9.25 9.53 11.24
N ARG A 220 -10.26 8.76 10.82
CA ARG A 220 -11.00 7.85 11.69
C ARG A 220 -10.38 6.46 11.82
N GLY A 221 -9.27 6.17 11.10
CA GLY A 221 -8.65 4.85 11.09
C GLY A 221 -9.46 3.81 10.29
N GLU A 222 -10.26 4.22 9.34
CA GLU A 222 -10.95 3.32 8.41
C GLU A 222 -10.05 2.96 7.21
N ILE A 223 -9.15 3.87 6.85
CA ILE A 223 -8.05 3.67 5.91
C ILE A 223 -6.76 3.91 6.69
N GLU A 224 -6.01 2.86 6.98
CA GLU A 224 -4.83 2.90 7.86
C GLU A 224 -3.50 2.84 7.09
N ASP A 225 -3.56 2.84 5.76
CA ASP A 225 -2.36 2.85 4.93
C ASP A 225 -1.78 4.26 4.79
N ALA A 226 -0.60 4.48 5.36
CA ALA A 226 0.03 5.79 5.44
C ALA A 226 0.36 6.41 4.05
N LYS A 227 0.80 5.60 3.06
CA LYS A 227 1.08 6.11 1.71
C LYS A 227 -0.17 6.66 1.04
N THR A 228 -1.31 6.03 1.30
CA THR A 228 -2.63 6.43 0.80
C THR A 228 -3.08 7.76 1.41
N GLU A 229 -2.98 7.91 2.72
CA GLU A 229 -3.29 9.18 3.39
C GLU A 229 -2.39 10.32 2.90
N ILE A 230 -1.08 10.09 2.79
CA ILE A 230 -0.13 11.08 2.29
C ILE A 230 -0.51 11.50 0.86
N ALA A 231 -0.88 10.55 0.00
CA ALA A 231 -1.29 10.86 -1.37
C ALA A 231 -2.56 11.70 -1.43
N PHE A 232 -3.58 11.37 -0.66
CA PHE A 232 -4.84 12.12 -0.62
C PHE A 232 -4.62 13.55 -0.14
N ARG A 233 -3.86 13.76 0.92
CA ARG A 233 -3.54 15.09 1.44
C ARG A 233 -2.72 15.91 0.44
N ARG A 234 -1.74 15.30 -0.23
CA ARG A 234 -0.96 15.98 -1.29
C ARG A 234 -1.80 16.32 -2.50
N LEU A 235 -2.69 15.41 -2.92
CA LEU A 235 -3.62 15.68 -4.03
C LEU A 235 -4.56 16.84 -3.68
N ALA A 236 -5.17 16.82 -2.49
CA ALA A 236 -6.04 17.90 -2.03
C ALA A 236 -5.30 19.26 -2.02
N GLY A 237 -4.06 19.31 -1.52
CA GLY A 237 -3.23 20.50 -1.55
C GLY A 237 -2.91 20.98 -2.96
N ARG A 238 -2.57 20.07 -3.89
CA ARG A 238 -2.32 20.39 -5.29
C ARG A 238 -3.55 20.99 -5.97
N LEU A 239 -4.72 20.36 -5.78
CA LEU A 239 -5.96 20.81 -6.42
C LEU A 239 -6.52 22.11 -5.84
N ALA A 240 -6.13 22.48 -4.63
CA ALA A 240 -6.49 23.76 -4.02
C ALA A 240 -5.58 24.93 -4.45
N ALA A 241 -4.39 24.62 -4.98
CA ALA A 241 -3.41 25.63 -5.43
C ALA A 241 -3.49 25.96 -6.92
N GLY A 242 -4.19 25.16 -7.71
CA GLY A 242 -4.45 25.36 -9.15
C GLY A 242 -5.89 25.72 -9.42
#